data_9967df74a1465bd81e2d7ac57445aebd
#
_entry.id   9967df74a1465bd81e2d7ac57445aebd
#
_cell.length_a   1.000
_cell.length_b   1.000
_cell.length_c   1.000
_cell.angle_alpha   90.00
_cell.angle_beta   90.00
_cell.angle_gamma   90.00
#
_symmetry.space_group_name_H-M   'P 1'
#
loop_
_entity.id
_entity.type
_entity.pdbx_description
1 polymer ?
#
loop_
_entity_poly.entity_id
_entity_poly.type
_entity_poly.pdbx_seq_one_letter_code
_entity_poly.pdbx_strand_id
1 'polypeptide(L)'
;ILSLHPKYLGRRLQETIKRELFNEVEGKYFPGIGYVLMVLSTPTDAGIGLIDPNTGFAEFKVRYTALIYCPIVGEVTYAIVTKVTTVVMGGLHQLVVCAHLQIRPCDEHRRE
;
A
#
# COMPACT_ATOMS: atom_id res chain seq x y z
N ILE A 1 0.97 -4.99 12.09
CA ILE A 1 1.87 -5.99 12.70
C ILE A 1 2.67 -6.64 11.60
N LEU A 2 3.97 -6.61 11.72
CA LEU A 2 4.91 -7.21 10.79
C LEU A 2 5.55 -8.45 11.43
N SER A 3 5.43 -9.60 10.77
CA SER A 3 6.03 -10.86 11.22
C SER A 3 7.35 -11.11 10.51
N LEU A 4 8.42 -11.30 11.26
CA LEU A 4 9.74 -11.56 10.73
C LEU A 4 10.24 -12.95 11.11
N HIS A 5 10.88 -13.62 10.15
CA HIS A 5 11.55 -14.88 10.42
C HIS A 5 12.76 -14.67 11.37
N PRO A 6 13.01 -15.58 12.33
CA PRO A 6 14.10 -15.45 13.30
C PRO A 6 15.50 -15.22 12.71
N LYS A 7 15.75 -15.69 11.48
CA LYS A 7 17.03 -15.48 10.79
C LYS A 7 17.40 -14.02 10.54
N TYR A 8 16.39 -13.12 10.54
CA TYR A 8 16.60 -11.69 10.31
C TYR A 8 16.84 -10.88 11.59
N LEU A 9 16.78 -11.53 12.75
CA LEU A 9 17.06 -10.91 14.03
C LEU A 9 18.58 -10.72 14.19
N GLY A 10 19.06 -9.53 13.92
CA GLY A 10 20.48 -9.23 13.98
C GLY A 10 20.76 -7.72 13.90
N ARG A 11 22.02 -7.37 13.60
CA ARG A 11 22.46 -5.96 13.53
C ARG A 11 21.70 -5.13 12.48
N ARG A 12 21.19 -5.77 11.42
CA ARG A 12 20.44 -5.11 10.33
C ARG A 12 18.92 -5.25 10.47
N LEU A 13 18.45 -5.44 11.69
CA LEU A 13 17.05 -5.65 11.96
C LEU A 13 16.18 -4.49 11.42
N GLN A 14 16.57 -3.25 11.64
CA GLN A 14 15.81 -2.09 11.20
C GLN A 14 15.74 -1.97 9.67
N GLU A 15 16.84 -2.23 8.98
CA GLU A 15 16.85 -2.24 7.50
C GLU A 15 15.96 -3.34 6.95
N THR A 16 15.98 -4.51 7.58
CA THR A 16 15.14 -5.64 7.20
C THR A 16 13.66 -5.33 7.44
N ILE A 17 13.32 -4.72 8.58
CA ILE A 17 11.96 -4.28 8.88
C ILE A 17 11.45 -3.30 7.83
N LYS A 18 12.26 -2.32 7.43
CA LYS A 18 11.89 -1.37 6.38
C LYS A 18 11.64 -2.07 5.05
N ARG A 19 12.53 -2.96 4.65
CA ARG A 19 12.40 -3.69 3.38
C ARG A 19 11.16 -4.58 3.36
N GLU A 20 10.91 -5.34 4.41
CA GLU A 20 9.74 -6.20 4.50
C GLU A 20 8.45 -5.39 4.57
N LEU A 21 8.46 -4.26 5.27
CA LEU A 21 7.33 -3.35 5.31
C LEU A 21 6.99 -2.83 3.90
N PHE A 22 7.98 -2.41 3.12
CA PHE A 22 7.76 -1.99 1.75
C PHE A 22 7.18 -3.11 0.89
N ASN A 23 7.71 -4.32 1.00
CA ASN A 23 7.23 -5.46 0.24
C ASN A 23 5.80 -5.86 0.60
N GLU A 24 5.43 -5.77 1.87
CA GLU A 24 4.09 -6.15 2.33
C GLU A 24 3.02 -5.10 2.07
N VAL A 25 3.37 -3.84 2.12
CA VAL A 25 2.42 -2.73 2.15
C VAL A 25 2.26 -2.06 0.79
N GLU A 26 3.37 -1.83 0.08
CA GLU A 26 3.32 -1.10 -1.20
C GLU A 26 2.59 -1.89 -2.30
N GLY A 27 1.76 -1.17 -3.03
CA GLY A 27 1.00 -1.72 -4.15
C GLY A 27 -0.19 -2.59 -3.77
N LYS A 28 -0.54 -2.68 -2.50
CA LYS A 28 -1.68 -3.47 -2.03
C LYS A 28 -2.90 -2.60 -1.73
N TYR A 29 -4.06 -3.20 -1.92
CA TYR A 29 -5.33 -2.59 -1.55
C TYR A 29 -5.77 -3.06 -0.16
N PHE A 30 -6.10 -2.10 0.71
CA PHE A 30 -6.67 -2.38 2.02
C PHE A 30 -8.11 -1.89 2.08
N PRO A 31 -9.09 -2.76 2.36
CA PRO A 31 -10.49 -2.36 2.49
C PRO A 31 -10.68 -1.25 3.53
N GLY A 32 -11.44 -0.22 3.16
CA GLY A 32 -11.70 0.94 4.02
C GLY A 32 -10.58 1.99 4.07
N ILE A 33 -9.40 1.68 3.52
CA ILE A 33 -8.26 2.60 3.50
C ILE A 33 -7.95 3.05 2.06
N GLY A 34 -7.85 2.10 1.13
CA GLY A 34 -7.52 2.34 -0.28
C GLY A 34 -6.24 1.67 -0.74
N TYR A 35 -5.69 2.10 -1.86
CA TYR A 35 -4.42 1.61 -2.38
C TYR A 35 -3.24 2.32 -1.74
N VAL A 36 -2.29 1.55 -1.23
CA VAL A 36 -1.02 2.09 -0.75
C VAL A 36 -0.07 2.24 -1.93
N LEU A 37 0.29 3.47 -2.25
CA LEU A 37 1.16 3.79 -3.37
C LEU A 37 2.63 3.69 -2.98
N MET A 38 3.00 4.29 -1.85
CA MET A 38 4.36 4.24 -1.32
C MET A 38 4.37 4.54 0.18
N VAL A 39 5.36 4.06 0.86
CA VAL A 39 5.63 4.39 2.25
C VAL A 39 6.54 5.62 2.30
N LEU A 40 6.07 6.68 2.95
CA LEU A 40 6.79 7.96 3.02
C LEU A 40 7.84 7.96 4.13
N SER A 41 7.47 7.47 5.30
CA SER A 41 8.38 7.41 6.43
C SER A 41 8.15 6.18 7.29
N THR A 42 9.23 5.66 7.82
CA THR A 42 9.23 4.61 8.83
C THR A 42 9.84 5.14 10.11
N PRO A 43 9.37 4.72 11.28
CA PRO A 43 10.01 5.10 12.52
C PRO A 43 11.46 4.60 12.54
N THR A 44 12.31 5.38 13.16
CA THR A 44 13.73 5.04 13.35
C THR A 44 13.90 3.86 14.30
N ASP A 45 12.93 3.68 15.18
CA ASP A 45 12.90 2.59 16.14
C ASP A 45 11.64 1.75 15.96
N ALA A 46 11.84 0.46 15.71
CA ALA A 46 10.75 -0.50 15.56
C ALA A 46 10.15 -0.96 16.91
N GLY A 47 10.70 -0.51 18.01
CA GLY A 47 10.28 -0.90 19.35
C GLY A 47 10.65 -2.34 19.70
N ILE A 48 9.90 -2.89 20.64
CA ILE A 48 10.11 -4.26 21.14
C ILE A 48 9.28 -5.23 20.32
N GLY A 49 9.94 -6.23 19.74
CA GLY A 49 9.27 -7.35 19.08
C GLY A 49 8.85 -8.42 20.07
N LEU A 50 7.70 -9.03 19.83
CA LEU A 50 7.22 -10.19 20.57
C LEU A 50 7.43 -11.45 19.72
N ILE A 51 7.96 -12.49 20.32
CA ILE A 51 8.12 -13.78 19.65
C ILE A 51 6.89 -14.63 19.91
N ASP A 52 6.24 -15.09 18.84
CA ASP A 52 5.15 -16.05 18.95
C ASP A 52 5.71 -17.43 19.30
N PRO A 53 5.32 -18.00 20.44
CA PRO A 53 5.82 -19.31 20.88
C PRO A 53 5.40 -20.46 19.94
N ASN A 54 4.33 -20.30 19.18
CA ASN A 54 3.81 -21.36 18.31
C ASN A 54 4.58 -21.43 16.98
N THR A 55 4.93 -20.28 16.41
CA THR A 55 5.55 -20.19 15.08
C THR A 55 7.03 -19.82 15.14
N GLY A 56 7.48 -19.22 16.24
CA GLY A 56 8.84 -18.71 16.39
C GLY A 56 9.13 -17.40 15.64
N PHE A 57 8.13 -16.82 14.96
CA PHE A 57 8.26 -15.54 14.29
C PHE A 57 8.22 -14.38 15.27
N ALA A 58 9.02 -13.36 15.00
CA ALA A 58 9.00 -12.13 15.77
C ALA A 58 7.97 -11.15 15.16
N GLU A 59 7.04 -10.69 15.98
CA GLU A 59 6.02 -9.72 15.59
C GLU A 59 6.39 -8.33 16.07
N PHE A 60 6.41 -7.38 15.15
CA PHE A 60 6.68 -5.98 15.43
C PHE A 60 5.46 -5.12 15.09
N LYS A 61 5.11 -4.21 16.00
CA LYS A 61 4.11 -3.18 15.74
C LYS A 61 4.82 -1.95 15.17
N VAL A 62 4.76 -1.80 13.86
CA VAL A 62 5.40 -0.70 13.16
C VAL A 62 4.35 0.33 12.78
N ARG A 63 4.58 1.59 13.16
CA ARG A 63 3.80 2.74 12.69
C ARG A 63 4.54 3.39 11.54
N TYR A 64 3.83 3.66 10.46
CA TYR A 64 4.41 4.27 9.27
C TYR A 64 3.43 5.26 8.64
N THR A 65 3.97 6.18 7.86
CA THR A 65 3.21 7.11 7.05
C THR A 65 3.30 6.67 5.60
N ALA A 66 2.16 6.50 4.97
CA ALA A 66 2.09 6.06 3.58
C ALA A 66 1.23 7.00 2.75
N LEU A 67 1.55 7.11 1.46
CA LEU A 67 0.72 7.77 0.49
C LEU A 67 -0.35 6.80 0.00
N ILE A 68 -1.60 7.14 0.22
CA ILE A 68 -2.75 6.29 -0.09
C ILE A 68 -3.58 6.95 -1.19
N TYR A 69 -3.99 6.14 -2.15
CA TYR A 69 -4.98 6.52 -3.15
C TYR A 69 -6.33 5.92 -2.79
N CYS A 70 -7.30 6.78 -2.48
CA CYS A 70 -8.67 6.37 -2.21
C CYS A 70 -9.61 7.06 -3.21
N PRO A 71 -10.06 6.37 -4.27
CA PRO A 71 -11.00 6.95 -5.23
C PRO A 71 -12.37 7.16 -4.59
N ILE A 72 -12.96 8.30 -4.87
CA ILE A 72 -14.30 8.68 -4.41
C ILE A 72 -15.23 8.74 -5.62
N VAL A 73 -16.46 8.27 -5.45
CA VAL A 73 -17.48 8.35 -6.50
C VAL A 73 -17.78 9.82 -6.83
N GLY A 74 -17.72 10.15 -8.10
CA GLY A 74 -17.94 11.53 -8.60
C GLY A 74 -16.66 12.38 -8.71
N GLU A 75 -15.51 11.84 -8.33
CA GLU A 75 -14.21 12.50 -8.50
C GLU A 75 -13.79 12.50 -9.98
N VAL A 76 -13.25 13.62 -10.44
CA VAL A 76 -12.68 13.74 -11.80
C VAL A 76 -11.18 13.49 -11.76
N THR A 77 -10.73 12.47 -12.48
CA THR A 77 -9.33 12.04 -12.51
C THR A 77 -8.82 11.93 -13.95
N TYR A 78 -7.55 12.24 -14.14
CA TYR A 78 -6.91 11.99 -15.43
C TYR A 78 -6.42 10.54 -15.50
N ALA A 79 -6.88 9.80 -16.51
CA ALA A 79 -6.51 8.40 -16.66
C ALA A 79 -6.44 8.02 -18.14
N ILE A 80 -5.68 6.97 -18.45
CA ILE A 80 -5.61 6.37 -19.77
C ILE A 80 -6.47 5.12 -19.76
N VAL A 81 -7.46 5.07 -20.65
CA VAL A 81 -8.33 3.90 -20.80
C VAL A 81 -7.53 2.74 -21.39
N THR A 82 -7.44 1.64 -20.66
CA THR A 82 -6.72 0.43 -21.10
C THR A 82 -7.63 -0.61 -21.68
N LYS A 83 -8.84 -0.73 -21.14
CA LYS A 83 -9.81 -1.75 -21.57
C LYS A 83 -11.23 -1.31 -21.29
N VAL A 84 -12.11 -1.58 -22.25
CA VAL A 84 -13.55 -1.40 -22.08
C VAL A 84 -14.22 -2.75 -22.25
N THR A 85 -14.98 -3.18 -21.25
CA THR A 85 -15.70 -4.44 -21.28
C THR A 85 -17.15 -4.23 -20.89
N THR A 86 -18.03 -5.04 -21.45
CA THR A 86 -19.44 -5.08 -21.06
C THR A 86 -19.65 -6.24 -20.11
N VAL A 87 -20.18 -5.96 -18.93
CA VAL A 87 -20.57 -6.98 -17.95
C VAL A 87 -22.07 -7.07 -17.90
N VAL A 88 -22.59 -8.29 -18.05
CA VAL A 88 -24.02 -8.57 -17.93
C VAL A 88 -24.31 -9.13 -16.54
N MET A 89 -25.04 -8.39 -15.74
CA MET A 89 -25.54 -8.86 -14.45
C MET A 89 -27.07 -8.77 -14.43
N GLY A 90 -27.75 -9.92 -14.32
CA GLY A 90 -29.20 -9.95 -14.17
C GLY A 90 -30.00 -9.31 -15.31
N GLY A 91 -29.51 -9.39 -16.54
CA GLY A 91 -30.17 -8.79 -17.72
C GLY A 91 -29.85 -7.31 -17.96
N LEU A 92 -29.09 -6.67 -17.08
CA LEU A 92 -28.59 -5.31 -17.27
C LEU A 92 -27.17 -5.35 -17.86
N HIS A 93 -26.99 -4.63 -18.97
CA HIS A 93 -25.67 -4.44 -19.57
C HIS A 93 -25.00 -3.24 -18.92
N GLN A 94 -23.93 -3.49 -18.18
CA GLN A 94 -23.12 -2.43 -17.58
C GLN A 94 -21.78 -2.35 -18.30
N LEU A 95 -21.44 -1.15 -18.75
CA LEU A 95 -20.14 -0.87 -19.35
C LEU A 95 -19.12 -0.68 -18.24
N VAL A 96 -18.09 -1.54 -18.19
CA VAL A 96 -16.97 -1.41 -17.26
C VAL A 96 -15.76 -0.89 -18.01
N VAL A 97 -15.28 0.26 -17.62
CA VAL A 97 -14.08 0.88 -18.17
C VAL A 97 -12.93 0.68 -17.21
N CYS A 98 -11.92 -0.05 -17.66
CA CYS A 98 -10.66 -0.17 -16.95
C CYS A 98 -9.72 0.94 -17.42
N ALA A 99 -9.29 1.78 -16.50
CA ALA A 99 -8.40 2.88 -16.80
C ALA A 99 -7.10 2.76 -15.98
N HIS A 100 -5.99 3.07 -16.64
CA HIS A 100 -4.70 3.18 -15.96
C HIS A 100 -4.54 4.59 -15.40
N LEU A 101 -4.49 4.71 -14.08
CA LEU A 101 -4.29 5.98 -13.42
C LEU A 101 -2.84 6.42 -13.56
N GLN A 102 -2.63 7.54 -14.20
CA GLN A 102 -1.33 8.17 -14.23
C GLN A 102 -1.27 9.22 -13.11
N ILE A 103 -0.65 8.84 -12.01
CA ILE A 103 -0.38 9.77 -10.92
C ILE A 103 0.80 10.63 -11.36
N ARG A 104 0.52 11.88 -11.71
CA ARG A 104 1.57 12.87 -11.86
C ARG A 104 1.95 13.35 -10.46
N PRO A 105 3.23 13.37 -10.09
CA PRO A 105 3.65 14.11 -8.93
C PRO A 105 3.18 15.55 -9.12
N CYS A 106 2.54 16.09 -8.09
CA CYS A 106 2.22 17.51 -8.07
C CYS A 106 3.52 18.26 -8.25
N ASP A 107 3.68 18.89 -9.40
CA ASP A 107 4.75 19.87 -9.59
C ASP A 107 4.53 20.98 -8.56
N GLU A 108 5.40 21.02 -7.59
CA GLU A 108 5.49 22.03 -6.56
C GLU A 108 5.97 23.37 -7.13
N HIS A 109 5.55 23.67 -8.37
CA HIS A 109 5.90 24.91 -9.05
C HIS A 109 4.65 25.59 -9.62
N ARG A 110 3.83 26.09 -8.70
CA ARG A 110 3.04 27.28 -9.00
C ARG A 110 2.80 28.09 -7.73
N ARG A 111 3.88 28.66 -7.23
CA ARG A 111 3.81 29.90 -6.49
C ARG A 111 4.25 31.01 -7.46
N GLU A 112 3.30 31.61 -8.04
CA GLU A 112 3.31 33.01 -8.43
C GLU A 112 1.89 33.52 -8.34
#